data_2f75bdcdeb738a016992423d95c4bc8a
#
_entry.id   2f75bdcdeb738a016992423d95c4bc8a
#
_cell.length_a   1.000
_cell.length_b   1.000
_cell.length_c   1.000
_cell.angle_alpha   90.00
_cell.angle_beta   90.00
_cell.angle_gamma   90.00
#
_symmetry.space_group_name_H-M   'P 1'
#
loop_
_entity.id
_entity.type
_entity.pdbx_description
1 polymer ?
#
loop_
_entity_poly.entity_id
_entity_poly.type
_entity_poly.pdbx_seq_one_letter_code
_entity_poly.pdbx_strand_id
1 'polypeptide(L)'
;MGAALLARRLAGHPEVTVESAGIGALVGHPADETARALLLEQGIDISGHRARQLTSALLRQADLVLVMEAEHKKAIEALDPSARGKVYRLGEWSNFDIPDPYQQSREVFEHALRLIQQGVVDWSSKLDL
;
A
#
# COMPACT_ATOMS: atom_id res chain seq x y z
N MET A 1 5.66 0.57 2.67
CA MET A 1 5.24 1.60 3.67
C MET A 1 3.73 1.64 3.88
N GLY A 2 2.95 1.63 2.80
CA GLY A 2 1.49 1.81 2.89
C GLY A 2 0.78 0.77 3.75
N ALA A 3 1.08 -0.50 3.57
CA ALA A 3 0.44 -1.57 4.33
C ALA A 3 0.73 -1.45 5.83
N ALA A 4 1.96 -1.11 6.20
CA ALA A 4 2.34 -0.95 7.61
C ALA A 4 1.62 0.24 8.27
N LEU A 5 1.51 1.36 7.57
CA LEU A 5 0.81 2.53 8.06
C LEU A 5 -0.70 2.28 8.19
N LEU A 6 -1.27 1.60 7.20
CA LEU A 6 -2.69 1.24 7.23
C LEU A 6 -2.97 0.24 8.36
N ALA A 7 -2.13 -0.77 8.54
CA ALA A 7 -2.25 -1.75 9.61
C ALA A 7 -2.20 -1.07 10.98
N ARG A 8 -1.28 -0.12 11.17
CA ARG A 8 -1.20 0.65 12.41
C ARG A 8 -2.45 1.46 12.68
N ARG A 9 -2.98 2.12 11.63
CA ARG A 9 -4.20 2.92 11.73
C ARG A 9 -5.40 2.07 12.12
N LEU A 10 -5.47 0.82 11.62
CA LEU A 10 -6.58 -0.09 11.84
C LEU A 10 -6.33 -1.10 12.97
N ALA A 11 -5.29 -0.90 13.78
CA ALA A 11 -4.90 -1.85 14.83
C ALA A 11 -6.00 -2.12 15.87
N GLY A 12 -6.92 -1.17 16.08
CA GLY A 12 -8.08 -1.34 16.97
C GLY A 12 -9.24 -2.13 16.36
N HIS A 13 -9.11 -2.62 15.13
CA HIS A 13 -10.15 -3.33 14.38
C HIS A 13 -9.67 -4.73 14.01
N PRO A 14 -9.74 -5.72 14.92
CA PRO A 14 -9.20 -7.07 14.67
C PRO A 14 -9.91 -7.82 13.54
N GLU A 15 -11.10 -7.39 13.14
CA GLU A 15 -11.83 -7.95 11.99
C GLU A 15 -11.21 -7.55 10.64
N VAL A 16 -10.30 -6.59 10.63
CA VAL A 16 -9.64 -6.12 9.40
C VAL A 16 -8.24 -6.71 9.30
N THR A 17 -7.94 -7.33 8.16
CA THR A 17 -6.62 -7.86 7.84
C THR A 17 -6.00 -7.02 6.73
N VAL A 18 -4.76 -6.57 6.91
CA VAL A 18 -4.01 -5.79 5.91
C VAL A 18 -2.85 -6.61 5.40
N GLU A 19 -2.77 -6.75 4.07
CA GLU A 19 -1.72 -7.49 3.39
C GLU A 19 -1.17 -6.64 2.24
N SER A 20 0.01 -6.97 1.74
CA SER A 20 0.61 -6.30 0.59
C SER A 20 1.21 -7.29 -0.41
N ALA A 21 1.25 -6.87 -1.67
CA ALA A 21 1.87 -7.62 -2.75
C ALA A 21 2.28 -6.66 -3.87
N GLY A 22 3.16 -7.07 -4.76
CA GLY A 22 3.62 -6.27 -5.88
C GLY A 22 3.29 -6.91 -7.22
N ILE A 23 3.01 -6.08 -8.22
CA ILE A 23 2.72 -6.53 -9.59
C ILE A 23 3.98 -7.14 -10.23
N GLY A 24 5.14 -6.52 -10.00
CA GLY A 24 6.44 -7.05 -10.44
C GLY A 24 7.38 -7.19 -9.25
N ALA A 25 7.01 -8.03 -8.28
CA ALA A 25 7.71 -8.11 -7.01
C ALA A 25 9.07 -8.82 -7.12
N LEU A 26 10.04 -8.29 -6.39
CA LEU A 26 11.29 -8.98 -6.10
C LEU A 26 11.04 -9.90 -4.89
N VAL A 27 10.44 -11.06 -5.15
CA VAL A 27 9.94 -11.98 -4.13
C VAL A 27 11.01 -12.33 -3.10
N GLY A 28 10.64 -12.22 -1.82
CA GLY A 28 11.53 -12.51 -0.70
C GLY A 28 12.46 -11.37 -0.31
N HIS A 29 12.51 -10.29 -1.09
CA HIS A 29 13.36 -9.14 -0.76
C HIS A 29 12.78 -8.36 0.42
N PRO A 30 13.64 -7.83 1.30
CA PRO A 30 13.19 -6.98 2.40
C PRO A 30 12.73 -5.63 1.88
N ALA A 31 12.05 -4.86 2.73
CA ALA A 31 11.70 -3.49 2.44
C ALA A 31 12.96 -2.64 2.22
N ASP A 32 12.83 -1.60 1.39
CA ASP A 32 13.91 -0.64 1.14
C ASP A 32 14.45 -0.06 2.44
N GLU A 33 15.77 0.14 2.51
CA GLU A 33 16.44 0.63 3.71
C GLU A 33 15.94 2.02 4.13
N THR A 34 15.72 2.92 3.17
CA THR A 34 15.21 4.26 3.46
C THR A 34 13.77 4.19 4.01
N ALA A 35 12.94 3.34 3.42
CA ALA A 35 11.57 3.11 3.91
C ALA A 35 11.59 2.56 5.34
N ARG A 36 12.47 1.61 5.63
CA ARG A 36 12.62 1.06 6.99
C ARG A 36 13.03 2.13 7.99
N ALA A 37 14.00 2.97 7.62
CA ALA A 37 14.49 4.03 8.49
C ALA A 37 13.39 5.05 8.81
N LEU A 38 12.65 5.51 7.80
CA LEU A 38 11.57 6.49 7.97
C LEU A 38 10.44 5.97 8.85
N LEU A 39 10.02 4.72 8.66
CA LEU A 39 8.97 4.14 9.48
C LEU A 39 9.45 3.86 10.91
N LEU A 40 10.70 3.48 11.08
CA LEU A 40 11.27 3.26 12.40
C LEU A 40 11.30 4.57 13.22
N GLU A 41 11.52 5.70 12.58
CA GLU A 41 11.42 7.03 13.21
C GLU A 41 10.02 7.29 13.78
N GLN A 42 8.99 6.63 13.24
CA GLN A 42 7.61 6.69 13.73
C GLN A 42 7.25 5.53 14.65
N GLY A 43 8.23 4.72 15.05
CA GLY A 43 7.99 3.56 15.89
C GLY A 43 7.44 2.34 15.18
N ILE A 44 7.53 2.30 13.85
CA ILE A 44 7.06 1.16 13.05
C ILE A 44 8.26 0.40 12.48
N ASP A 45 8.41 -0.86 12.89
CA ASP A 45 9.47 -1.75 12.42
C ASP A 45 8.93 -2.64 11.29
N ILE A 46 9.46 -2.46 10.07
CA ILE A 46 9.12 -3.30 8.92
C ILE A 46 10.30 -4.17 8.47
N SER A 47 11.27 -4.40 9.35
CA SER A 47 12.46 -5.22 9.03
C SER A 47 12.11 -6.66 8.68
N GLY A 48 10.97 -7.17 9.17
CA GLY A 48 10.47 -8.51 8.86
C GLY A 48 9.70 -8.62 7.55
N HIS A 49 9.40 -7.50 6.90
CA HIS A 49 8.64 -7.51 5.65
C HIS A 49 9.44 -8.18 4.53
N ARG A 50 8.76 -9.00 3.73
CA ARG A 50 9.31 -9.59 2.51
C ARG A 50 8.33 -9.41 1.37
N ALA A 51 8.85 -9.02 0.21
CA ALA A 51 8.03 -8.80 -0.98
C ALA A 51 7.43 -10.13 -1.47
N ARG A 52 6.18 -10.09 -1.91
CA ARG A 52 5.53 -11.23 -2.56
C ARG A 52 4.81 -10.76 -3.83
N GLN A 53 4.69 -11.68 -4.78
CA GLN A 53 4.03 -11.42 -6.05
C GLN A 53 2.52 -11.39 -5.89
N LEU A 54 1.86 -10.41 -6.52
CA LEU A 54 0.41 -10.36 -6.62
C LEU A 54 -0.07 -11.51 -7.53
N THR A 55 -1.11 -12.20 -7.08
CA THR A 55 -1.76 -13.29 -7.85
C THR A 55 -3.26 -13.06 -7.90
N SER A 56 -3.93 -13.72 -8.86
CA SER A 56 -5.39 -13.70 -8.94
C SER A 56 -6.05 -14.24 -7.67
N ALA A 57 -5.43 -15.22 -7.02
CA ALA A 57 -5.95 -15.76 -5.76
C ALA A 57 -5.96 -14.71 -4.65
N LEU A 58 -4.87 -13.92 -4.53
CA LEU A 58 -4.81 -12.83 -3.56
C LEU A 58 -5.86 -11.76 -3.85
N LEU A 59 -6.07 -11.42 -5.12
CA LEU A 59 -7.09 -10.47 -5.52
C LEU A 59 -8.49 -10.95 -5.16
N ARG A 60 -8.78 -12.23 -5.37
CA ARG A 60 -10.10 -12.79 -5.05
C ARG A 60 -10.39 -12.82 -3.55
N GLN A 61 -9.36 -12.99 -2.74
CA GLN A 61 -9.49 -13.01 -1.27
C GLN A 61 -9.69 -11.62 -0.68
N ALA A 62 -9.25 -10.57 -1.36
CA ALA A 62 -9.34 -9.20 -0.88
C ALA A 62 -10.76 -8.63 -1.07
N ASP A 63 -11.28 -7.93 -0.07
CA ASP A 63 -12.53 -7.19 -0.17
C ASP A 63 -12.29 -5.81 -0.79
N LEU A 64 -11.12 -5.24 -0.55
CA LEU A 64 -10.69 -3.94 -1.06
C LEU A 64 -9.22 -4.01 -1.45
N VAL A 65 -8.89 -3.52 -2.62
CA VAL A 65 -7.51 -3.47 -3.14
C VAL A 65 -7.12 -2.00 -3.32
N LEU A 66 -6.06 -1.59 -2.64
CA LEU A 66 -5.56 -0.22 -2.73
C LEU A 66 -4.22 -0.21 -3.48
N VAL A 67 -4.12 0.66 -4.47
CA VAL A 67 -2.95 0.83 -5.30
C VAL A 67 -2.40 2.25 -5.19
N MET A 68 -1.15 2.43 -5.59
CA MET A 68 -0.49 3.74 -5.48
C MET A 68 -0.83 4.65 -6.66
N GLU A 69 -0.96 4.10 -7.86
CA GLU A 69 -1.15 4.87 -9.09
C GLU A 69 -2.32 4.33 -9.92
N ALA A 70 -2.92 5.20 -10.73
CA ALA A 70 -4.02 4.83 -11.62
C ALA A 70 -3.61 3.73 -12.62
N GLU A 71 -2.35 3.72 -13.05
CA GLU A 71 -1.83 2.66 -13.93
C GLU A 71 -1.81 1.30 -13.27
N HIS A 72 -1.55 1.22 -11.97
CA HIS A 72 -1.61 -0.03 -11.21
C HIS A 72 -3.04 -0.59 -11.19
N LYS A 73 -4.04 0.28 -11.05
CA LYS A 73 -5.44 -0.12 -11.11
C LYS A 73 -5.76 -0.76 -12.45
N LYS A 74 -5.34 -0.13 -13.55
CA LYS A 74 -5.54 -0.66 -14.89
C LYS A 74 -4.87 -2.03 -15.08
N ALA A 75 -3.63 -2.16 -14.59
CA ALA A 75 -2.88 -3.41 -14.69
C ALA A 75 -3.57 -4.55 -13.93
N ILE A 76 -4.08 -4.28 -12.73
CA ILE A 76 -4.79 -5.27 -11.91
C ILE A 76 -6.11 -5.66 -12.55
N GLU A 77 -6.88 -4.71 -13.06
CA GLU A 77 -8.14 -4.98 -13.73
C GLU A 77 -7.94 -5.75 -15.04
N ALA A 78 -6.79 -5.58 -15.71
CA ALA A 78 -6.41 -6.37 -16.88
C ALA A 78 -6.00 -7.79 -16.50
N LEU A 79 -5.29 -7.95 -15.38
CA LEU A 79 -4.88 -9.25 -14.86
C LEU A 79 -6.07 -10.08 -14.41
N ASP A 80 -7.03 -9.45 -13.73
CA ASP A 80 -8.25 -10.10 -13.24
C ASP A 80 -9.44 -9.14 -13.39
N PRO A 81 -10.21 -9.23 -14.50
CA PRO A 81 -11.38 -8.37 -14.69
C PRO A 81 -12.43 -8.47 -13.58
N SER A 82 -12.48 -9.57 -12.83
CA SER A 82 -13.40 -9.70 -11.69
C SER A 82 -13.06 -8.78 -10.52
N ALA A 83 -11.86 -8.20 -10.51
CA ALA A 83 -11.45 -7.23 -9.49
C ALA A 83 -12.05 -5.83 -9.70
N ARG A 84 -12.66 -5.57 -10.84
CA ARG A 84 -13.33 -4.28 -11.10
C ARG A 84 -14.38 -4.01 -10.04
N GLY A 85 -14.40 -2.77 -9.56
CA GLY A 85 -15.33 -2.35 -8.51
C GLY A 85 -14.78 -2.45 -7.10
N LYS A 86 -13.59 -3.06 -6.90
CA LYS A 86 -12.94 -3.11 -5.60
C LYS A 86 -11.50 -2.62 -5.58
N VAL A 87 -10.99 -2.14 -6.73
CA VAL A 87 -9.64 -1.58 -6.85
C VAL A 87 -9.70 -0.06 -6.89
N TYR A 88 -9.04 0.58 -5.94
CA TYR A 88 -9.01 2.04 -5.82
C TYR A 88 -7.58 2.49 -5.52
N ARG A 89 -7.27 3.75 -5.82
CA ARG A 89 -6.00 4.33 -5.39
C ARG A 89 -6.03 4.62 -3.90
N LEU A 90 -4.89 4.53 -3.24
CA LEU A 90 -4.77 4.98 -1.85
C LEU A 90 -5.10 6.49 -1.76
N GLY A 91 -4.70 7.28 -2.75
CA GLY A 91 -5.01 8.70 -2.85
C GLY A 91 -6.36 9.05 -3.49
N GLU A 92 -7.29 8.12 -3.57
CA GLU A 92 -8.56 8.28 -4.30
C GLU A 92 -9.37 9.51 -3.84
N TRP A 93 -9.50 9.68 -2.55
CA TRP A 93 -10.41 10.70 -1.98
C TRP A 93 -9.85 12.11 -2.02
N SER A 94 -8.54 12.26 -2.19
CA SER A 94 -7.88 13.56 -2.43
C SER A 94 -7.33 13.66 -3.85
N ASN A 95 -7.63 12.68 -4.70
CA ASN A 95 -7.31 12.62 -6.12
C ASN A 95 -5.83 12.82 -6.44
N PHE A 96 -4.98 11.94 -5.89
CA PHE A 96 -3.56 11.94 -6.23
C PHE A 96 -3.03 10.52 -6.41
N ASP A 97 -1.97 10.40 -7.22
CA ASP A 97 -1.15 9.20 -7.29
C ASP A 97 0.02 9.33 -6.31
N ILE A 98 0.50 8.20 -5.81
CA ILE A 98 1.68 8.16 -4.95
C ILE A 98 2.82 7.55 -5.77
N PRO A 99 3.84 8.35 -6.14
CA PRO A 99 4.94 7.84 -6.95
C PRO A 99 5.79 6.84 -6.17
N ASP A 100 6.36 5.87 -6.88
CA ASP A 100 7.28 4.90 -6.29
C ASP A 100 8.64 5.59 -6.04
N PRO A 101 9.09 5.69 -4.77
CA PRO A 101 10.35 6.34 -4.45
C PRO A 101 11.57 5.43 -4.61
N TYR A 102 11.40 4.21 -5.12
CA TYR A 102 12.45 3.20 -5.24
C TYR A 102 13.71 3.77 -5.91
N GLN A 103 14.86 3.57 -5.28
CA GLN A 103 16.17 4.08 -5.70
C GLN A 103 16.26 5.61 -5.81
N GLN A 104 15.31 6.34 -5.22
CA GLN A 104 15.34 7.81 -5.19
C GLN A 104 15.91 8.30 -3.86
N SER A 105 16.03 9.63 -3.72
CA SER A 105 16.54 10.25 -2.51
C SER A 105 15.60 10.09 -1.32
N ARG A 106 16.12 10.31 -0.11
CA ARG A 106 15.31 10.32 1.10
C ARG A 106 14.14 11.32 1.01
N GLU A 107 14.36 12.48 0.39
CA GLU A 107 13.31 13.50 0.22
C GLU A 107 12.13 12.99 -0.59
N VAL A 108 12.39 12.20 -1.64
CA VAL A 108 11.35 11.57 -2.44
C VAL A 108 10.59 10.53 -1.61
N PHE A 109 11.28 9.75 -0.80
CA PHE A 109 10.64 8.82 0.16
C PHE A 109 9.78 9.56 1.18
N GLU A 110 10.27 10.66 1.72
CA GLU A 110 9.52 11.47 2.69
C GLU A 110 8.25 12.04 2.07
N HIS A 111 8.33 12.50 0.82
CA HIS A 111 7.16 13.00 0.08
C HIS A 111 6.14 11.88 -0.13
N ALA A 112 6.58 10.70 -0.58
CA ALA A 112 5.71 9.54 -0.75
C ALA A 112 5.06 9.14 0.58
N LEU A 113 5.82 9.17 1.67
CA LEU A 113 5.30 8.86 3.00
C LEU A 113 4.19 9.82 3.42
N ARG A 114 4.34 11.10 3.17
CA ARG A 114 3.29 12.10 3.48
C ARG A 114 2.01 11.82 2.69
N LEU A 115 2.14 11.49 1.40
CA LEU A 115 0.99 11.14 0.56
C LEU A 115 0.31 9.86 1.05
N ILE A 116 1.08 8.85 1.44
CA ILE A 116 0.56 7.62 2.01
C ILE A 116 -0.21 7.90 3.30
N GLN A 117 0.34 8.71 4.18
CA GLN A 117 -0.31 9.08 5.44
C GLN A 117 -1.66 9.76 5.18
N GLN A 118 -1.72 10.67 4.22
CA GLN A 118 -2.96 11.33 3.84
C GLN A 118 -3.98 10.32 3.31
N GLY A 119 -3.56 9.43 2.42
CA GLY A 119 -4.43 8.39 1.87
C GLY A 119 -4.97 7.45 2.94
N VAL A 120 -4.13 7.05 3.89
CA VAL A 120 -4.54 6.18 5.00
C VAL A 120 -5.61 6.85 5.86
N VAL A 121 -5.44 8.13 6.19
CA VAL A 121 -6.44 8.90 6.94
C VAL A 121 -7.75 9.01 6.16
N ASP A 122 -7.67 9.34 4.87
CA ASP A 122 -8.85 9.47 4.02
C ASP A 122 -9.64 8.17 3.93
N TRP A 123 -8.96 7.04 3.71
CA TRP A 123 -9.62 5.74 3.63
C TRP A 123 -10.19 5.28 4.97
N SER A 124 -9.47 5.51 6.06
CA SER A 124 -9.97 5.20 7.40
C SER A 124 -11.29 5.93 7.66
N SER A 125 -11.36 7.20 7.28
CA SER A 125 -12.59 8.00 7.39
C SER A 125 -13.72 7.45 6.52
N LYS A 126 -13.42 7.11 5.25
CA LYS A 126 -14.42 6.57 4.31
C LYS A 126 -14.94 5.20 4.72
N LEU A 127 -14.10 4.38 5.32
CA LEU A 127 -14.49 3.04 5.81
C LEU A 127 -15.12 3.09 7.20
N ASP A 128 -15.15 4.26 7.82
CA ASP A 128 -15.65 4.46 9.18
C ASP A 128 -14.91 3.60 10.21
N LEU A 129 -13.60 3.58 10.09
CA LEU A 129 -12.72 2.77 10.97
C LEU A 129 -11.71 3.60 11.78
#